data_7a9a005eee217495ea4746ae993966c0
#
_entry.id   7a9a005eee217495ea4746ae993966c0
#
_cell.length_a   1.000
_cell.length_b   1.000
_cell.length_c   1.000
_cell.angle_alpha   90.00
_cell.angle_beta   90.00
_cell.angle_gamma   90.00
#
_symmetry.space_group_name_H-M   'P 1'
#
loop_
_entity.id
_entity.type
_entity.pdbx_description
1 polymer ?
#
loop_
_entity_poly.entity_id
_entity_poly.type
_entity_poly.pdbx_seq_one_letter_code
_entity_poly.pdbx_strand_id
1 'polypeptide(L)'
;MQEALWPTVTPLPGVHKLVHHLKKHKIPIAIATGTSRRNYNLKTAHLQSLFECFEGKVVCGDHKHNMKNKPAPDIFITTAREMLNRDVGHPEVPEMNIHIHERRKGLVFEDGLPGVQAGKRAGMSGMSPLL
;
A
#
# COMPACT_ATOMS: atom_id res chain seq x y z
N MET A 1 4.02 21.97 11.02
CA MET A 1 4.50 21.24 12.20
C MET A 1 4.80 19.78 11.96
N GLN A 2 3.91 19.05 11.29
CA GLN A 2 4.14 17.64 10.96
C GLN A 2 5.36 17.45 10.06
N GLU A 3 5.53 18.27 9.03
CA GLU A 3 6.66 18.17 8.11
C GLU A 3 8.02 18.26 8.81
N ALA A 4 8.13 19.07 9.86
CA ALA A 4 9.38 19.23 10.60
C ALA A 4 9.74 17.96 11.39
N LEU A 5 8.75 17.14 11.77
CA LEU A 5 8.95 15.91 12.54
C LEU A 5 9.16 14.68 11.67
N TRP A 6 8.71 14.72 10.39
CA TRP A 6 8.80 13.55 9.52
C TRP A 6 10.21 13.00 9.32
N PRO A 7 11.28 13.84 9.21
CA PRO A 7 12.63 13.31 9.09
C PRO A 7 13.12 12.51 10.30
N THR A 8 12.43 12.59 11.44
CA THR A 8 12.79 11.87 12.67
C THR A 8 11.93 10.64 12.92
N VAL A 9 10.89 10.42 12.10
CA VAL A 9 10.00 9.27 12.25
C VAL A 9 10.75 7.98 11.95
N THR A 10 10.58 6.97 12.80
CA THR A 10 11.18 5.65 12.62
C THR A 10 10.11 4.61 12.32
N PRO A 11 10.43 3.56 11.53
CA PRO A 11 9.51 2.45 11.31
C PRO A 11 9.20 1.71 12.61
N LEU A 12 8.03 1.09 12.67
CA LEU A 12 7.68 0.21 13.79
C LEU A 12 8.67 -0.96 13.87
N PRO A 13 8.87 -1.53 15.09
CA PRO A 13 9.76 -2.68 15.25
C PRO A 13 9.40 -3.83 14.31
N GLY A 14 10.40 -4.42 13.68
CA GLY A 14 10.23 -5.55 12.79
C GLY A 14 9.93 -5.21 11.34
N VAL A 15 9.63 -3.95 11.00
CA VAL A 15 9.30 -3.54 9.62
C VAL A 15 10.48 -3.80 8.68
N HIS A 16 11.68 -3.37 9.03
CA HIS A 16 12.88 -3.63 8.21
C HIS A 16 13.07 -5.12 7.96
N LYS A 17 13.00 -5.93 9.01
CA LYS A 17 13.17 -7.37 8.92
C LYS A 17 12.15 -8.01 7.99
N LEU A 18 10.89 -7.64 8.14
CA LEU A 18 9.81 -8.16 7.30
C LEU A 18 10.00 -7.78 5.84
N VAL A 19 10.22 -6.50 5.56
CA VAL A 19 10.35 -5.99 4.19
C VAL A 19 11.56 -6.61 3.49
N HIS A 20 12.71 -6.67 4.14
CA HIS A 20 13.90 -7.30 3.56
C HIS A 20 13.71 -8.79 3.34
N HIS A 21 13.00 -9.48 4.25
CA HIS A 21 12.65 -10.88 4.09
C HIS A 21 11.79 -11.11 2.84
N LEU A 22 10.74 -10.31 2.67
CA LEU A 22 9.85 -10.42 1.52
C LEU A 22 10.60 -10.18 0.21
N LYS A 23 11.46 -9.15 0.18
CA LYS A 23 12.27 -8.87 -1.00
C LYS A 23 13.24 -9.99 -1.31
N LYS A 24 13.91 -10.53 -0.30
CA LYS A 24 14.85 -11.65 -0.46
C LYS A 24 14.18 -12.87 -1.10
N HIS A 25 12.94 -13.14 -0.73
CA HIS A 25 12.17 -14.27 -1.24
C HIS A 25 11.37 -13.92 -2.50
N LYS A 26 11.61 -12.74 -3.10
CA LYS A 26 10.98 -12.28 -4.34
C LYS A 26 9.45 -12.25 -4.27
N ILE A 27 8.91 -11.98 -3.10
CA ILE A 27 7.48 -11.77 -2.92
C ILE A 27 7.14 -10.37 -3.38
N PRO A 28 6.17 -10.19 -4.31
CA PRO A 28 5.80 -8.86 -4.80
C PRO A 28 5.29 -7.97 -3.66
N ILE A 29 5.89 -6.79 -3.52
CA ILE A 29 5.51 -5.81 -2.51
C ILE A 29 5.37 -4.43 -3.13
N ALA A 30 4.43 -3.64 -2.61
CA ALA A 30 4.20 -2.27 -3.05
C ALA A 30 3.66 -1.44 -1.90
N ILE A 31 3.73 -0.13 -2.04
CA ILE A 31 3.20 0.82 -1.06
C ILE A 31 1.95 1.47 -1.64
N ALA A 32 0.89 1.50 -0.84
CA ALA A 32 -0.36 2.18 -1.13
C ALA A 32 -0.64 3.17 0.00
N THR A 33 -0.41 4.45 -0.24
CA THR A 33 -0.56 5.48 0.78
C THR A 33 -1.55 6.56 0.33
N GLY A 34 -2.43 6.98 1.25
CA GLY A 34 -3.37 8.07 0.99
C GLY A 34 -2.72 9.44 0.94
N THR A 35 -1.46 9.56 1.33
CA THR A 35 -0.74 10.83 1.33
C THR A 35 -0.34 11.25 -0.09
N SER A 36 -0.08 12.55 -0.29
CA SER A 36 0.40 13.05 -1.58
C SER A 36 1.82 12.57 -1.85
N ARG A 37 2.23 12.57 -3.12
CA ARG A 37 3.60 12.21 -3.52
C ARG A 37 4.62 13.11 -2.81
N ARG A 38 4.34 14.40 -2.73
CA ARG A 38 5.22 15.34 -2.05
C ARG A 38 5.44 14.96 -0.59
N ASN A 39 4.35 14.71 0.13
CA ASN A 39 4.43 14.34 1.54
C ASN A 39 5.06 12.96 1.74
N TYR A 40 4.77 12.03 0.86
CA TYR A 40 5.41 10.72 0.88
C TYR A 40 6.94 10.86 0.77
N ASN A 41 7.41 11.67 -0.18
CA ASN A 41 8.85 11.87 -0.36
C ASN A 41 9.50 12.48 0.87
N LEU A 42 8.83 13.45 1.52
CA LEU A 42 9.33 14.07 2.76
C LEU A 42 9.42 13.07 3.91
N LYS A 43 8.41 12.21 4.05
CA LYS A 43 8.37 11.21 5.13
C LYS A 43 9.40 10.12 4.98
N THR A 44 9.79 9.79 3.76
CA THR A 44 10.62 8.62 3.47
C THR A 44 12.06 8.95 3.10
N ALA A 45 12.39 10.24 2.93
CA ALA A 45 13.72 10.66 2.46
C ALA A 45 14.87 10.13 3.32
N HIS A 46 14.66 10.01 4.63
CA HIS A 46 15.66 9.50 5.58
C HIS A 46 15.62 7.97 5.76
N LEU A 47 14.72 7.29 5.04
CA LEU A 47 14.49 5.84 5.17
C LEU A 47 14.74 5.11 3.84
N GLN A 48 15.71 5.59 3.05
CA GLN A 48 15.95 5.07 1.71
C GLN A 48 16.24 3.57 1.67
N SER A 49 17.03 3.07 2.62
CA SER A 49 17.37 1.65 2.66
C SER A 49 16.16 0.74 2.81
N LEU A 50 15.13 1.21 3.50
CA LEU A 50 13.86 0.50 3.64
C LEU A 50 13.02 0.60 2.36
N PHE A 51 12.84 1.82 1.86
CA PHE A 51 11.93 2.08 0.76
C PHE A 51 12.48 1.66 -0.61
N GLU A 52 13.79 1.52 -0.75
CA GLU A 52 14.43 0.92 -1.93
C GLU A 52 13.93 -0.51 -2.20
N CYS A 53 13.56 -1.24 -1.15
CA CYS A 53 13.04 -2.60 -1.29
C CYS A 53 11.77 -2.66 -2.13
N PHE A 54 11.02 -1.57 -2.23
CA PHE A 54 9.79 -1.48 -3.02
C PHE A 54 10.05 -1.13 -4.48
N GLU A 55 11.28 -0.78 -4.86
CA GLU A 55 11.70 -0.50 -6.24
C GLU A 55 10.81 0.53 -6.96
N GLY A 56 10.37 1.57 -6.23
CA GLY A 56 9.49 2.59 -6.77
C GLY A 56 8.04 2.18 -6.97
N LYS A 57 7.65 1.00 -6.49
CA LYS A 57 6.27 0.51 -6.59
C LYS A 57 5.41 1.15 -5.52
N VAL A 58 5.00 2.39 -5.77
CA VAL A 58 4.29 3.23 -4.80
C VAL A 58 3.13 3.92 -5.50
N VAL A 59 1.96 3.85 -4.90
CA VAL A 59 0.78 4.65 -5.30
C VAL A 59 0.45 5.59 -4.15
N CYS A 60 0.43 6.88 -4.45
CA CYS A 60 0.06 7.93 -3.51
C CYS A 60 -1.39 8.37 -3.74
N GLY A 61 -1.95 9.12 -2.78
CA GLY A 61 -3.34 9.55 -2.85
C GLY A 61 -3.67 10.44 -4.04
N ASP A 62 -2.68 11.14 -4.59
CA ASP A 62 -2.81 11.99 -5.76
C ASP A 62 -2.39 11.32 -7.07
N HIS A 63 -2.26 9.99 -7.06
CA HIS A 63 -1.87 9.21 -8.25
C HIS A 63 -2.84 9.39 -9.41
N LYS A 64 -4.15 9.37 -9.11
CA LYS A 64 -5.23 9.67 -10.07
C LYS A 64 -6.26 10.54 -9.38
N HIS A 65 -6.74 11.56 -10.08
CA HIS A 65 -7.69 12.51 -9.49
C HIS A 65 -9.08 11.91 -9.20
N ASN A 66 -9.45 10.82 -9.88
CA ASN A 66 -10.74 10.15 -9.69
C ASN A 66 -10.66 8.98 -8.69
N MET A 67 -9.51 8.75 -8.09
CA MET A 67 -9.34 7.68 -7.12
C MET A 67 -9.93 8.10 -5.77
N LYS A 68 -10.88 7.30 -5.27
CA LYS A 68 -11.53 7.57 -3.97
C LYS A 68 -10.59 7.21 -2.83
N ASN A 69 -10.61 8.04 -1.79
CA ASN A 69 -9.79 7.83 -0.61
C ASN A 69 -10.27 6.65 0.24
N LYS A 70 -9.34 6.11 1.06
CA LYS A 70 -9.71 5.12 2.09
C LYS A 70 -10.87 5.68 2.94
N PRO A 71 -11.87 4.90 3.26
CA PRO A 71 -11.95 3.44 3.25
C PRO A 71 -12.39 2.81 1.91
N ALA A 72 -12.44 3.57 0.81
CA ALA A 72 -12.69 2.98 -0.50
C ALA A 72 -11.52 2.07 -0.91
N PRO A 73 -11.77 0.99 -1.65
CA PRO A 73 -10.74 0.02 -2.01
C PRO A 73 -9.83 0.47 -3.16
N ASP A 74 -10.09 1.63 -3.75
CA ASP A 74 -9.48 2.09 -5.00
C ASP A 74 -7.96 2.01 -4.99
N ILE A 75 -7.32 2.50 -3.93
CA ILE A 75 -5.86 2.57 -3.88
C ILE A 75 -5.22 1.18 -3.88
N PHE A 76 -5.79 0.21 -3.19
CA PHE A 76 -5.24 -1.14 -3.13
C PHE A 76 -5.44 -1.88 -4.45
N ILE A 77 -6.60 -1.74 -5.08
CA ILE A 77 -6.85 -2.33 -6.40
C ILE A 77 -5.92 -1.72 -7.45
N THR A 78 -5.79 -0.40 -7.46
CA THR A 78 -4.90 0.32 -8.37
C THR A 78 -3.44 -0.11 -8.17
N THR A 79 -2.99 -0.21 -6.93
CA THR A 79 -1.62 -0.61 -6.61
C THR A 79 -1.34 -2.03 -7.08
N ALA A 80 -2.22 -2.97 -6.81
CA ALA A 80 -2.04 -4.36 -7.23
C ALA A 80 -2.02 -4.47 -8.76
N ARG A 81 -2.88 -3.75 -9.45
CA ARG A 81 -2.95 -3.78 -10.92
C ARG A 81 -1.73 -3.13 -11.56
N GLU A 82 -1.40 -1.89 -11.16
CA GLU A 82 -0.40 -1.08 -11.85
C GLU A 82 1.04 -1.37 -11.40
N MET A 83 1.24 -1.66 -10.13
CA MET A 83 2.58 -1.85 -9.57
C MET A 83 2.97 -3.32 -9.49
N LEU A 84 2.02 -4.22 -9.24
CA LEU A 84 2.30 -5.65 -9.10
C LEU A 84 1.83 -6.48 -10.30
N ASN A 85 1.24 -5.83 -11.31
CA ASN A 85 0.76 -6.47 -12.55
C ASN A 85 -0.22 -7.62 -12.28
N ARG A 86 -1.10 -7.45 -11.30
CA ARG A 86 -2.10 -8.45 -10.96
C ARG A 86 -3.43 -8.15 -11.65
N ASP A 87 -4.10 -9.20 -12.10
CA ASP A 87 -5.39 -9.10 -12.78
C ASP A 87 -6.53 -8.99 -11.76
N VAL A 88 -6.58 -7.85 -11.09
CA VAL A 88 -7.56 -7.57 -10.02
C VAL A 88 -8.72 -6.69 -10.49
N GLY A 89 -8.76 -6.34 -11.76
CA GLY A 89 -9.78 -5.45 -12.31
C GLY A 89 -9.57 -3.99 -11.93
N HIS A 90 -10.63 -3.23 -12.03
CA HIS A 90 -10.64 -1.78 -11.75
C HIS A 90 -11.65 -1.46 -10.65
N PRO A 91 -11.42 -0.40 -9.86
CA PRO A 91 -12.36 -0.02 -8.79
C PRO A 91 -13.76 0.35 -9.30
N GLU A 92 -13.83 0.92 -10.51
CA GLU A 92 -15.05 1.48 -11.08
C GLU A 92 -15.83 0.49 -11.94
N VAL A 93 -15.30 -0.70 -12.17
CA VAL A 93 -15.90 -1.70 -13.04
C VAL A 93 -16.30 -2.91 -12.19
N PRO A 94 -17.51 -3.47 -12.41
CA PRO A 94 -17.91 -4.68 -11.71
C PRO A 94 -16.86 -5.77 -11.87
N GLU A 95 -16.50 -6.40 -10.76
CA GLU A 95 -15.49 -7.42 -10.74
C GLU A 95 -15.98 -8.75 -11.28
N MET A 96 -15.11 -9.45 -12.00
CA MET A 96 -15.36 -10.81 -12.47
C MET A 96 -14.81 -11.82 -11.47
N ASN A 97 -15.21 -13.09 -11.59
CA ASN A 97 -14.73 -14.14 -10.69
C ASN A 97 -13.20 -14.26 -10.66
N ILE A 98 -12.54 -14.06 -11.80
CA ILE A 98 -11.08 -14.07 -11.88
C ILE A 98 -10.46 -12.95 -11.02
N HIS A 99 -11.09 -11.77 -11.01
CA HIS A 99 -10.63 -10.63 -10.21
C HIS A 99 -10.77 -10.93 -8.71
N ILE A 100 -11.92 -11.47 -8.30
CA ILE A 100 -12.19 -11.84 -6.91
C ILE A 100 -11.14 -12.85 -6.42
N HIS A 101 -10.85 -13.86 -7.22
CA HIS A 101 -9.86 -14.88 -6.90
C HIS A 101 -8.46 -14.29 -6.76
N GLU A 102 -8.06 -13.41 -7.68
CA GLU A 102 -6.74 -12.78 -7.63
C GLU A 102 -6.61 -11.81 -6.45
N ARG A 103 -7.66 -11.05 -6.14
CA ARG A 103 -7.67 -10.13 -5.00
C ARG A 103 -7.48 -10.86 -3.67
N ARG A 104 -8.00 -12.07 -3.53
CA ARG A 104 -7.87 -12.88 -2.30
C ARG A 104 -6.42 -13.23 -1.98
N LYS A 105 -5.53 -13.20 -2.95
CA LYS A 105 -4.10 -13.46 -2.76
C LYS A 105 -3.37 -12.27 -2.12
N GLY A 106 -3.99 -11.11 -2.09
CA GLY A 106 -3.40 -9.90 -1.55
C GLY A 106 -3.44 -9.87 -0.02
N LEU A 107 -2.36 -9.38 0.58
CA LEU A 107 -2.28 -9.11 2.01
C LEU A 107 -1.94 -7.65 2.21
N VAL A 108 -2.76 -6.95 2.98
CA VAL A 108 -2.61 -5.53 3.27
C VAL A 108 -2.16 -5.37 4.72
N PHE A 109 -1.08 -4.62 4.93
CA PHE A 109 -0.64 -4.18 6.24
C PHE A 109 -1.06 -2.72 6.44
N GLU A 110 -1.87 -2.45 7.45
CA GLU A 110 -2.42 -1.13 7.74
C GLU A 110 -2.51 -0.91 9.24
N ASP A 111 -2.27 0.33 9.66
CA ASP A 111 -2.34 0.71 11.07
C ASP A 111 -3.66 1.40 11.45
N GLY A 112 -4.41 1.90 10.49
CA GLY A 112 -5.65 2.64 10.71
C GLY A 112 -6.89 1.90 10.25
N LEU A 113 -8.02 2.14 10.91
CA LEU A 113 -9.29 1.50 10.57
C LEU A 113 -9.71 1.74 9.12
N PRO A 114 -9.64 2.98 8.57
CA PRO A 114 -10.02 3.20 7.17
C PRO A 114 -9.18 2.37 6.19
N GLY A 115 -7.89 2.17 6.46
CA GLY A 115 -7.02 1.36 5.62
C GLY A 115 -7.37 -0.12 5.70
N VAL A 116 -7.66 -0.63 6.90
CA VAL A 116 -8.09 -2.02 7.07
C VAL A 116 -9.41 -2.27 6.34
N GLN A 117 -10.36 -1.34 6.45
CA GLN A 117 -11.64 -1.43 5.74
C GLN A 117 -11.44 -1.42 4.22
N ALA A 118 -10.56 -0.55 3.73
CA ALA A 118 -10.24 -0.47 2.30
C ALA A 118 -9.66 -1.80 1.79
N GLY A 119 -8.76 -2.41 2.53
CA GLY A 119 -8.21 -3.72 2.18
C GLY A 119 -9.27 -4.80 2.09
N LYS A 120 -10.16 -4.85 3.07
CA LYS A 120 -11.28 -5.80 3.07
C LYS A 120 -12.23 -5.57 1.90
N ARG A 121 -12.56 -4.31 1.62
CA ARG A 121 -13.42 -3.95 0.48
C ARG A 121 -12.78 -4.27 -0.86
N ALA A 122 -11.44 -4.27 -0.92
CA ALA A 122 -10.71 -4.73 -2.09
C ALA A 122 -10.71 -6.25 -2.24
N GLY A 123 -11.26 -6.99 -1.27
CA GLY A 123 -11.25 -8.45 -1.29
C GLY A 123 -9.94 -9.06 -0.82
N MET A 124 -9.08 -8.27 -0.18
CA MET A 124 -7.78 -8.67 0.33
C MET A 124 -7.84 -8.94 1.83
N SER A 125 -6.88 -9.73 2.33
CA SER A 125 -6.73 -9.93 3.77
C SER A 125 -6.05 -8.72 4.39
N GLY A 126 -6.53 -8.27 5.55
CA GLY A 126 -5.95 -7.14 6.25
C GLY A 126 -5.26 -7.55 7.54
N MET A 127 -4.11 -6.96 7.82
CA MET A 127 -3.42 -7.09 9.11
C MET A 127 -3.11 -5.72 9.67
N SER A 128 -3.32 -5.58 10.98
CA SER A 128 -2.96 -4.37 11.71
C SER A 128 -2.06 -4.75 12.88
N PRO A 129 -0.96 -4.02 13.12
CA PRO A 129 -0.09 -4.28 14.26
C PRO A 129 -0.76 -4.00 15.60
N LEU A 130 -1.94 -3.35 15.59
CA LEU A 130 -2.70 -3.02 16.79
C LEU A 130 -3.78 -4.06 17.13
N LEU A 131 -3.94 -5.08 16.29
CA LEU A 131 -4.94 -6.13 16.49
C LEU A 131 -4.31 -7.45 16.92
#